data_f89d57e3b2c0374c6dc996ba50f13c5e
#
_entry.id   f89d57e3b2c0374c6dc996ba50f13c5e
#
_cell.length_a   1.000
_cell.length_b   1.000
_cell.length_c   1.000
_cell.angle_alpha   90.00
_cell.angle_beta   90.00
_cell.angle_gamma   90.00
#
_symmetry.space_group_name_H-M   'P 1'
#
loop_
_entity.id
_entity.type
_entity.pdbx_description
1 polymer ?
#
loop_
_entity_poly.entity_id
_entity_poly.type
_entity_poly.pdbx_seq_one_letter_code
_entity_poly.pdbx_strand_id
1 'polypeptide(L)'
;GASHLLVFAAWDNYTEKRLNDYFELSVSERGSSPTTEAYRKKLIEMYVPRDAEQNYAHAARQAYIAFGLAIGEAAMEKVDTTPMEGFNAAALDELLNLKEKGLKSVTILALGYRTPDKDWNAPLKKVRRSRESFVTELV
;
A
#
# COMPACT_ATOMS: atom_id res chain seq x y z
N GLY A 1 -2.75 -23.59 -4.84
CA GLY A 1 -3.30 -22.56 -3.97
C GLY A 1 -2.19 -21.69 -3.39
N ALA A 2 -2.55 -20.48 -2.97
CA ALA A 2 -1.60 -19.59 -2.32
C ALA A 2 -1.12 -20.16 -0.98
N SER A 3 0.16 -20.00 -0.67
CA SER A 3 0.74 -20.39 0.62
C SER A 3 0.74 -19.23 1.62
N HIS A 4 0.76 -17.98 1.12
CA HIS A 4 0.79 -16.77 1.93
C HIS A 4 -0.19 -15.73 1.39
N LEU A 5 -0.70 -14.90 2.28
CA LEU A 5 -1.53 -13.75 1.95
C LEU A 5 -0.94 -12.52 2.64
N LEU A 6 -0.52 -11.54 1.85
CA LEU A 6 -0.14 -10.24 2.36
C LEU A 6 -1.35 -9.31 2.35
N VAL A 7 -1.60 -8.65 3.45
CA VAL A 7 -2.63 -7.61 3.58
C VAL A 7 -1.94 -6.26 3.68
N PHE A 8 -2.20 -5.40 2.71
CA PHE A 8 -1.72 -4.02 2.72
C PHE A 8 -2.80 -3.16 3.34
N ALA A 9 -2.47 -2.58 4.47
CA ALA A 9 -3.34 -1.69 5.20
C ALA A 9 -2.70 -0.30 5.32
N ALA A 10 -3.54 0.72 5.39
CA ALA A 10 -3.13 2.11 5.53
C ALA A 10 -3.74 2.71 6.79
N TRP A 11 -3.16 3.79 7.29
CA TRP A 11 -3.77 4.58 8.36
C TRP A 11 -5.14 5.08 7.93
N ASP A 12 -6.12 4.94 8.81
CA ASP A 12 -7.47 5.43 8.59
C ASP A 12 -7.56 6.96 8.61
N ASN A 13 -6.57 7.62 9.25
CA ASN A 13 -6.41 9.06 9.28
C ASN A 13 -4.97 9.46 9.66
N TYR A 14 -4.56 10.69 9.32
CA TYR A 14 -3.36 11.34 9.84
C TYR A 14 -3.72 12.15 11.10
N THR A 15 -3.49 11.55 12.27
CA THR A 15 -3.65 12.25 13.55
C THR A 15 -2.34 12.95 13.93
N GLU A 16 -2.44 14.00 14.75
CA GLU A 16 -1.28 14.69 15.28
C GLU A 16 -0.34 13.73 16.02
N LYS A 17 -0.91 12.79 16.80
CA LYS A 17 -0.12 11.77 17.49
C LYS A 17 0.71 10.93 16.52
N ARG A 18 0.12 10.42 15.43
CA ARG A 18 0.83 9.59 14.45
C ARG A 18 1.96 10.33 13.74
N LEU A 19 1.71 11.60 13.40
CA LEU A 19 2.74 12.44 12.82
C LEU A 19 3.88 12.68 13.81
N ASN A 20 3.55 12.95 15.07
CA ASN A 20 4.54 13.10 16.12
C ASN A 20 5.35 11.82 16.35
N ASP A 21 4.71 10.67 16.48
CA ASP A 21 5.37 9.37 16.65
C ASP A 21 6.39 9.11 15.50
N TYR A 22 6.00 9.43 14.24
CA TYR A 22 6.89 9.32 13.09
C TYR A 22 8.11 10.23 13.19
N PHE A 23 7.90 11.50 13.58
CA PHE A 23 9.01 12.44 13.70
C PHE A 23 9.91 12.13 14.90
N GLU A 24 9.36 11.64 16.00
CA GLU A 24 10.14 11.16 17.14
C GLU A 24 11.06 10.00 16.73
N LEU A 25 10.54 9.03 15.98
CA LEU A 25 11.35 7.96 15.41
C LEU A 25 12.42 8.52 14.46
N SER A 26 12.06 9.46 13.58
CA SER A 26 13.03 10.08 12.67
C SER A 26 14.14 10.82 13.42
N VAL A 27 13.81 11.53 14.49
CA VAL A 27 14.77 12.25 15.33
C VAL A 27 15.67 11.28 16.11
N SER A 28 15.13 10.16 16.62
CA SER A 28 15.93 9.14 17.30
C SER A 28 16.99 8.52 16.41
N GLU A 29 16.70 8.35 15.12
CA GLU A 29 17.61 7.72 14.15
C GLU A 29 18.60 8.72 13.52
N ARG A 30 18.20 9.98 13.33
CA ARG A 30 18.93 10.96 12.51
C ARG A 30 19.36 12.22 13.27
N GLY A 31 18.92 12.39 14.50
CA GLY A 31 19.09 13.62 15.26
C GLY A 31 18.03 14.67 14.91
N SER A 32 17.88 15.66 15.80
CA SER A 32 16.99 16.80 15.60
C SER A 32 17.64 17.87 14.72
N SER A 33 16.82 18.56 13.92
CA SER A 33 17.26 19.75 13.19
C SER A 33 16.12 20.76 13.06
N PRO A 34 16.43 22.06 12.90
CA PRO A 34 15.39 23.09 12.64
C PRO A 34 14.55 22.76 11.39
N THR A 35 15.14 22.17 10.37
CA THR A 35 14.44 21.75 9.15
C THR A 35 13.44 20.64 9.42
N THR A 36 13.81 19.65 10.23
CA THR A 36 12.92 18.57 10.63
C THR A 36 11.72 19.08 11.40
N GLU A 37 11.94 19.99 12.34
CA GLU A 37 10.85 20.58 13.14
C GLU A 37 9.92 21.47 12.30
N ALA A 38 10.48 22.26 11.38
CA ALA A 38 9.67 23.06 10.45
C ALA A 38 8.81 22.17 9.54
N TYR A 39 9.35 21.04 9.08
CA TYR A 39 8.64 20.08 8.25
C TYR A 39 7.54 19.35 9.03
N ARG A 40 7.82 18.93 10.27
CA ARG A 40 6.83 18.37 11.20
C ARG A 40 5.63 19.29 11.36
N LYS A 41 5.88 20.56 11.71
CA LYS A 41 4.82 21.56 11.87
C LYS A 41 3.99 21.70 10.60
N LYS A 42 4.65 21.82 9.45
CA LYS A 42 3.98 21.91 8.13
C LYS A 42 3.07 20.72 7.86
N LEU A 43 3.49 19.48 8.17
CA LEU A 43 2.67 18.29 7.94
C LEU A 43 1.48 18.23 8.90
N ILE A 44 1.65 18.62 10.16
CA ILE A 44 0.55 18.72 11.13
C ILE A 44 -0.50 19.73 10.63
N GLU A 45 -0.08 20.94 10.26
CA GLU A 45 -0.97 21.98 9.73
C GLU A 45 -1.67 21.55 8.44
N MET A 46 -1.03 20.71 7.62
CA MET A 46 -1.57 20.25 6.35
C MET A 46 -2.57 19.09 6.51
N TYR A 47 -2.27 18.10 7.33
CA TYR A 47 -3.02 16.84 7.37
C TYR A 47 -4.04 16.76 8.51
N VAL A 48 -3.74 17.30 9.69
CA VAL A 48 -4.64 17.16 10.85
C VAL A 48 -6.01 17.80 10.63
N PRO A 49 -6.12 18.99 9.97
CA PRO A 49 -7.43 19.60 9.69
C PRO A 49 -8.21 18.94 8.56
N ARG A 50 -7.59 18.03 7.78
CA ARG A 50 -8.25 17.38 6.64
C ARG A 50 -9.29 16.37 7.12
N ASP A 51 -10.26 16.15 6.25
CA ASP A 51 -11.20 15.06 6.38
C ASP A 51 -10.48 13.70 6.39
N ALA A 52 -10.93 12.80 7.27
CA ALA A 52 -10.30 11.49 7.46
C ALA A 52 -10.33 10.61 6.19
N GLU A 53 -11.38 10.74 5.37
CA GLU A 53 -11.48 9.98 4.11
C GLU A 53 -10.42 10.45 3.10
N GLN A 54 -10.20 11.77 3.01
CA GLN A 54 -9.13 12.32 2.16
C GLN A 54 -7.75 11.89 2.64
N ASN A 55 -7.53 11.87 3.94
CA ASN A 55 -6.29 11.39 4.54
C ASN A 55 -6.08 9.89 4.28
N TYR A 56 -7.12 9.08 4.45
CA TYR A 56 -7.08 7.65 4.12
C TYR A 56 -6.77 7.43 2.63
N ALA A 57 -7.43 8.14 1.73
CA ALA A 57 -7.18 8.04 0.30
C ALA A 57 -5.72 8.37 -0.06
N HIS A 58 -5.09 9.31 0.65
CA HIS A 58 -3.66 9.60 0.49
C HIS A 58 -2.79 8.46 1.05
N ALA A 59 -3.08 7.96 2.25
CA ALA A 59 -2.35 6.86 2.87
C ALA A 59 -2.46 5.56 2.05
N ALA A 60 -3.64 5.28 1.47
CA ALA A 60 -3.86 4.13 0.60
C ALA A 60 -2.94 4.14 -0.63
N ARG A 61 -2.68 5.32 -1.24
CA ARG A 61 -1.72 5.42 -2.37
C ARG A 61 -0.31 4.99 -1.99
N GLN A 62 0.12 5.23 -0.74
CA GLN A 62 1.41 4.76 -0.24
C GLN A 62 1.42 3.22 -0.12
N ALA A 63 0.31 2.62 0.32
CA ALA A 63 0.16 1.17 0.35
C ALA A 63 0.23 0.56 -1.05
N TYR A 64 -0.33 1.20 -2.08
CA TYR A 64 -0.22 0.75 -3.47
C TYR A 64 1.20 0.82 -4.03
N ILE A 65 2.02 1.77 -3.59
CA ILE A 65 3.44 1.80 -3.96
C ILE A 65 4.15 0.57 -3.41
N ALA A 66 3.98 0.26 -2.12
CA ALA A 66 4.54 -0.94 -1.50
C ALA A 66 4.00 -2.23 -2.14
N PHE A 67 2.71 -2.27 -2.46
CA PHE A 67 2.06 -3.38 -3.16
C PHE A 67 2.68 -3.63 -4.55
N GLY A 68 2.89 -2.59 -5.35
CA GLY A 68 3.53 -2.71 -6.66
C GLY A 68 4.97 -3.23 -6.57
N LEU A 69 5.75 -2.75 -5.57
CA LEU A 69 7.09 -3.23 -5.31
C LEU A 69 7.10 -4.70 -4.87
N ALA A 70 6.17 -5.12 -4.01
CA ALA A 70 6.06 -6.51 -3.57
C ALA A 70 5.74 -7.46 -4.74
N ILE A 71 4.91 -7.04 -5.70
CA ILE A 71 4.64 -7.82 -6.93
C ILE A 71 5.93 -7.96 -7.76
N GLY A 72 6.67 -6.86 -7.93
CA GLY A 72 7.93 -6.87 -8.66
C GLY A 72 8.98 -7.78 -8.02
N GLU A 73 9.15 -7.68 -6.71
CA GLU A 73 10.08 -8.52 -5.95
C GLU A 73 9.70 -10.00 -6.03
N ALA A 74 8.42 -10.34 -5.81
CA ALA A 74 7.95 -11.72 -5.95
C ALA A 74 8.24 -12.29 -7.36
N ALA A 75 8.10 -11.47 -8.41
CA ALA A 75 8.42 -11.90 -9.77
C ALA A 75 9.92 -12.17 -9.95
N MET A 76 10.81 -11.38 -9.33
CA MET A 76 12.26 -11.63 -9.35
C MET A 76 12.62 -12.93 -8.63
N GLU A 77 11.93 -13.23 -7.52
CA GLU A 77 12.06 -14.49 -6.77
C GLU A 77 11.31 -15.67 -7.39
N LYS A 78 10.69 -15.49 -8.57
CA LYS A 78 9.91 -16.52 -9.29
C LYS A 78 8.71 -17.05 -8.48
N VAL A 79 8.15 -16.21 -7.61
CA VAL A 79 6.92 -16.47 -6.87
C VAL A 79 5.74 -15.87 -7.62
N ASP A 80 4.73 -16.68 -7.87
CA ASP A 80 3.50 -16.20 -8.49
C ASP A 80 2.68 -15.36 -7.52
N THR A 81 2.06 -14.31 -8.04
CA THR A 81 1.22 -13.39 -7.26
C THR A 81 -0.16 -13.24 -7.87
N THR A 82 -1.16 -13.09 -7.00
CA THR A 82 -2.51 -12.69 -7.40
C THR A 82 -2.90 -11.43 -6.64
N PRO A 83 -2.84 -10.25 -7.30
CA PRO A 83 -3.31 -9.01 -6.72
C PRO A 83 -4.84 -8.98 -6.67
N MET A 84 -5.41 -8.55 -5.54
CA MET A 84 -6.85 -8.53 -5.33
C MET A 84 -7.27 -7.26 -4.60
N GLU A 85 -8.32 -6.63 -5.12
CA GLU A 85 -9.01 -5.49 -4.49
C GLU A 85 -10.52 -5.80 -4.30
N GLY A 86 -11.05 -6.77 -5.05
CA GLY A 86 -12.44 -7.19 -5.00
C GLY A 86 -12.79 -8.10 -3.82
N PHE A 87 -12.42 -7.71 -2.59
CA PHE A 87 -12.75 -8.42 -1.35
C PHE A 87 -13.64 -7.56 -0.44
N ASN A 88 -14.26 -8.16 0.56
CA ASN A 88 -15.01 -7.42 1.58
C ASN A 88 -14.03 -6.82 2.60
N ALA A 89 -13.65 -5.56 2.38
CA ALA A 89 -12.70 -4.85 3.24
C ALA A 89 -13.19 -4.75 4.69
N ALA A 90 -14.48 -4.45 4.91
CA ALA A 90 -15.04 -4.33 6.25
C ALA A 90 -14.94 -5.64 7.05
N ALA A 91 -15.24 -6.78 6.41
CA ALA A 91 -15.12 -8.08 7.05
C ALA A 91 -13.65 -8.45 7.34
N LEU A 92 -12.72 -8.09 6.45
CA LEU A 92 -11.29 -8.30 6.67
C LEU A 92 -10.76 -7.42 7.80
N ASP A 93 -11.18 -6.17 7.86
CA ASP A 93 -10.80 -5.22 8.91
C ASP A 93 -11.26 -5.69 10.28
N GLU A 94 -12.48 -6.23 10.37
CA GLU A 94 -13.01 -6.84 11.58
C GLU A 94 -12.21 -8.07 11.98
N LEU A 95 -11.99 -9.01 11.07
CA LEU A 95 -11.24 -10.24 11.29
C LEU A 95 -9.83 -9.99 11.84
N LEU A 96 -9.16 -8.94 11.36
CA LEU A 96 -7.79 -8.59 11.74
C LEU A 96 -7.71 -7.53 12.84
N ASN A 97 -8.84 -7.05 13.37
CA ASN A 97 -8.94 -5.97 14.36
C ASN A 97 -8.18 -4.71 13.91
N LEU A 98 -8.29 -4.36 12.62
CA LEU A 98 -7.55 -3.23 12.05
C LEU A 98 -8.04 -1.89 12.59
N LYS A 99 -9.33 -1.76 12.89
CA LYS A 99 -9.91 -0.55 13.46
C LYS A 99 -9.26 -0.16 14.79
N GLU A 100 -8.98 -1.13 15.67
CA GLU A 100 -8.32 -0.88 16.95
C GLU A 100 -6.88 -0.39 16.78
N LYS A 101 -6.27 -0.72 15.64
CA LYS A 101 -4.94 -0.26 15.25
C LYS A 101 -4.99 1.07 14.46
N GLY A 102 -6.20 1.59 14.21
CA GLY A 102 -6.44 2.75 13.36
C GLY A 102 -6.03 2.53 11.91
N LEU A 103 -6.24 1.33 11.40
CA LEU A 103 -5.92 0.91 10.05
C LEU A 103 -7.19 0.51 9.29
N LYS A 104 -7.12 0.60 7.96
CA LYS A 104 -8.07 0.00 7.03
C LYS A 104 -7.31 -0.80 5.98
N SER A 105 -7.83 -1.94 5.58
CA SER A 105 -7.28 -2.71 4.46
C SER A 105 -7.45 -1.96 3.14
N VAL A 106 -6.45 -2.05 2.28
CA VAL A 106 -6.42 -1.39 0.97
C VAL A 106 -6.46 -2.44 -0.14
N THR A 107 -5.55 -3.38 -0.11
CA THR A 107 -5.43 -4.44 -1.10
C THR A 107 -4.76 -5.66 -0.50
N ILE A 108 -4.94 -6.81 -1.12
CA ILE A 108 -4.32 -8.07 -0.70
C ILE A 108 -3.56 -8.72 -1.84
N LEU A 109 -2.50 -9.42 -1.50
CA LEU A 109 -1.64 -10.13 -2.44
C LEU A 109 -1.48 -11.58 -1.99
N ALA A 110 -2.04 -12.49 -2.75
CA ALA A 110 -1.79 -13.90 -2.55
C ALA A 110 -0.46 -14.30 -3.22
N LEU A 111 0.36 -15.05 -2.51
CA LEU A 111 1.67 -15.53 -2.94
C LEU A 111 1.70 -17.07 -2.95
N GLY A 112 2.38 -17.64 -3.93
CA GLY A 112 2.57 -19.08 -4.03
C GLY A 112 3.10 -19.50 -5.38
N TYR A 113 3.05 -20.81 -5.64
CA TYR A 113 3.40 -21.34 -6.93
C TYR A 113 2.16 -21.84 -7.64
N ARG A 114 1.99 -21.45 -8.92
CA ARG A 114 0.84 -21.89 -9.73
C ARG A 114 0.87 -23.40 -9.92
N THR A 115 -0.32 -23.96 -10.07
CA THR A 115 -0.48 -25.35 -10.53
C THR A 115 -0.86 -25.28 -12.01
N PRO A 116 0.06 -25.52 -12.95
CA PRO A 116 -0.18 -25.27 -14.38
C PRO A 116 -1.45 -25.94 -14.92
N ASP A 117 -1.69 -27.18 -14.51
CA ASP A 117 -2.85 -27.95 -14.97
C ASP A 117 -4.21 -27.48 -14.44
N LYS A 118 -4.19 -26.58 -13.44
CA LYS A 118 -5.39 -26.00 -12.81
C LYS A 118 -5.56 -24.52 -13.10
N ASP A 119 -4.58 -23.90 -13.74
CA ASP A 119 -4.63 -22.49 -14.12
C ASP A 119 -5.06 -22.36 -15.59
N TRP A 120 -6.36 -22.24 -15.81
CA TRP A 120 -6.94 -22.07 -17.14
C TRP A 120 -6.41 -20.84 -17.88
N ASN A 121 -5.86 -19.87 -17.17
CA ASN A 121 -5.37 -18.60 -17.70
C ASN A 121 -3.88 -18.66 -18.08
N ALA A 122 -3.13 -19.64 -17.56
CA ALA A 122 -1.69 -19.76 -17.79
C ALA A 122 -1.29 -19.84 -19.28
N PRO A 123 -2.01 -20.58 -20.15
CA PRO A 123 -1.67 -20.68 -21.57
C PRO A 123 -2.10 -19.45 -22.39
N LEU A 124 -2.90 -18.55 -21.82
CA LEU A 124 -3.43 -17.42 -22.55
C LEU A 124 -2.42 -16.29 -22.67
N LYS A 125 -2.42 -15.63 -23.84
CA LYS A 125 -1.58 -14.46 -24.09
C LYS A 125 -1.95 -13.31 -23.14
N LYS A 126 -0.97 -12.66 -22.56
CA LYS A 126 -1.17 -11.43 -21.79
C LYS A 126 -1.73 -10.33 -22.68
N VAL A 127 -2.83 -9.72 -22.24
CA VAL A 127 -3.45 -8.56 -22.91
C VAL A 127 -2.88 -7.28 -22.33
N ARG A 128 -2.31 -6.45 -23.19
CA ARG A 128 -1.76 -5.15 -22.83
C ARG A 128 -2.08 -4.16 -23.94
N ARG A 129 -2.29 -2.90 -23.56
CA ARG A 129 -2.31 -1.82 -24.55
C ARG A 129 -0.96 -1.71 -25.24
N SER A 130 -0.94 -1.19 -26.45
CA SER A 130 0.33 -0.89 -27.12
C SER A 130 1.07 0.22 -26.37
N ARG A 131 2.40 0.29 -26.55
CA ARG A 131 3.22 1.34 -25.92
C ARG A 131 2.72 2.74 -26.33
N GLU A 132 2.39 2.94 -27.59
CA GLU A 132 1.95 4.20 -28.18
C GLU A 132 0.63 4.69 -27.58
N SER A 133 -0.25 3.75 -27.17
CA SER A 133 -1.53 4.10 -26.54
C SER A 133 -1.42 4.30 -25.03
N PHE A 134 -0.30 3.87 -24.42
CA PHE A 134 -0.13 3.90 -22.97
C PHE A 134 0.90 4.94 -22.50
N VAL A 135 1.92 5.22 -23.32
CA VAL A 135 3.01 6.16 -23.00
C VAL A 135 2.95 7.35 -23.92
N THR A 136 2.97 8.55 -23.33
CA THR A 136 3.15 9.81 -24.07
C THR A 136 4.58 10.30 -23.83
N GLU A 137 5.35 10.41 -24.91
CA GLU A 137 6.71 10.99 -24.86
C GLU A 137 6.61 12.46 -25.23
N LEU A 138 7.13 13.33 -24.38
CA LEU A 138 7.26 14.76 -24.64
C LEU A 138 8.68 15.03 -25.09
N VAL A 139 8.84 15.55 -26.29
CA VAL A 139 10.12 15.93 -26.92
C VAL A 139 10.29 17.44 -26.85
#